data_90ea528f0606ad4e0152596d2a94fb0c
#
_entry.id   90ea528f0606ad4e0152596d2a94fb0c
#
_cell.length_a   1.000
_cell.length_b   1.000
_cell.length_c   1.000
_cell.angle_alpha   90.00
_cell.angle_beta   90.00
_cell.angle_gamma   90.00
#
_symmetry.space_group_name_H-M   'P 1'
#
loop_
_entity.id
_entity.type
_entity.pdbx_description
1 polymer ?
#
loop_
_entity_poly.entity_id
_entity_poly.type
_entity_poly.pdbx_seq_one_letter_code
_entity_poly.pdbx_strand_id
1 'polypeptide(L)'
;MATKLKQMQFVRLILLTIVTFAVIQDSIACSGYKITKGNSTFFGSNHDAWFTTPHIWFETANLNQYGAAFTGARFDGENGYAPQSGMNEMGLAFERLSSYHPKQESFANRKTISNPTKYLKDILHACKTVEEVREYIGKYDHSYFIEDVFIYVDKSGKYLIVEPYKLTIGKEPTYVISNFCPSITPEKNANKLDRYRNGVAFLKNGIDTTLAFCTALSDVMHVCRKKIGDGTLLSSIWDLNNGTVNLYFYHDFKRTVQFNLSEELKKGDHIIAVATLFPKNPEFEKLRNYKTPKDSILIGVFMVASAGFFLLTSIFFLIQYLKRRARKYSHVQLLLFPMGLIMFYYMYVLSGPANVFYFPAPYKDPTNVFISLTSYIPFLLLLLILPFCMVNYRLIKEKSWSLPAKWLFTFNNLIYMILIGLFLYWRFYDVFN
;
A
#
# COMPACT_ATOMS: atom_id res chain seq x y z
N MET A 1 45.31 1.17 -22.98
CA MET A 1 45.07 0.32 -21.80
C MET A 1 44.54 1.13 -20.61
N ALA A 2 45.10 2.27 -20.30
CA ALA A 2 44.70 3.15 -19.17
C ALA A 2 43.26 3.67 -19.23
N THR A 3 42.71 3.95 -20.40
CA THR A 3 41.33 4.44 -20.59
C THR A 3 40.28 3.37 -20.32
N LYS A 4 40.53 2.09 -20.65
CA LYS A 4 39.64 0.96 -20.32
C LYS A 4 39.59 0.68 -18.80
N LEU A 5 40.74 0.85 -18.12
CA LEU A 5 40.84 0.67 -16.67
C LEU A 5 40.03 1.72 -15.90
N LYS A 6 40.12 3.00 -16.33
CA LYS A 6 39.31 4.10 -15.74
C LYS A 6 37.79 3.91 -15.96
N GLN A 7 37.39 3.43 -17.14
CA GLN A 7 35.97 3.10 -17.40
C GLN A 7 35.46 1.94 -16.54
N MET A 8 36.24 0.88 -16.34
CA MET A 8 35.90 -0.23 -15.46
C MET A 8 35.82 0.18 -14.00
N GLN A 9 36.72 1.06 -13.52
CA GLN A 9 36.66 1.60 -12.16
C GLN A 9 35.45 2.49 -11.94
N PHE A 10 35.07 3.30 -12.91
CA PHE A 10 33.88 4.16 -12.86
C PHE A 10 32.58 3.31 -12.81
N VAL A 11 32.49 2.24 -13.62
CA VAL A 11 31.36 1.31 -13.59
C VAL A 11 31.27 0.52 -12.27
N ARG A 12 32.42 0.13 -11.70
CA ARG A 12 32.48 -0.52 -10.38
C ARG A 12 32.06 0.45 -9.26
N LEU A 13 32.47 1.72 -9.34
CA LEU A 13 32.07 2.74 -8.35
C LEU A 13 30.55 2.98 -8.39
N ILE A 14 29.95 3.06 -9.57
CA ILE A 14 28.49 3.17 -9.75
C ILE A 14 27.76 1.94 -9.18
N LEU A 15 28.26 0.72 -9.47
CA LEU A 15 27.70 -0.51 -8.92
C LEU A 15 27.84 -0.60 -7.39
N LEU A 16 28.97 -0.16 -6.82
CA LEU A 16 29.15 -0.13 -5.36
C LEU A 16 28.23 0.88 -4.67
N THR A 17 27.99 2.05 -5.29
CA THR A 17 27.09 3.08 -4.73
C THR A 17 25.63 2.60 -4.71
N ILE A 18 25.22 1.76 -5.67
CA ILE A 18 23.86 1.18 -5.74
C ILE A 18 23.63 0.15 -4.62
N VAL A 19 24.67 -0.54 -4.16
CA VAL A 19 24.55 -1.63 -3.18
C VAL A 19 24.44 -1.14 -1.71
N THR A 20 24.85 0.09 -1.40
CA THR A 20 24.97 0.57 -0.01
C THR A 20 23.71 1.19 0.59
N PHE A 21 22.65 1.44 -0.19
CA PHE A 21 21.38 1.99 0.33
C PHE A 21 20.37 0.90 0.68
N ALA A 22 20.65 0.10 1.72
CA ALA A 22 19.66 -0.78 2.32
C ALA A 22 18.81 0.02 3.34
N VAL A 23 17.84 0.80 2.86
CA VAL A 23 16.82 1.39 3.73
C VAL A 23 15.76 0.32 3.99
N ILE A 24 15.50 0.04 5.27
CA ILE A 24 14.39 -0.80 5.69
C ILE A 24 13.11 -0.03 5.34
N GLN A 25 12.23 -0.65 4.57
CA GLN A 25 11.01 -0.03 4.14
C GLN A 25 9.87 -0.54 5.01
N ASP A 26 9.17 0.39 5.67
CA ASP A 26 7.90 0.09 6.31
C ASP A 26 6.88 -0.29 5.22
N SER A 27 6.31 -1.47 5.32
CA SER A 27 5.22 -1.89 4.45
C SER A 27 3.97 -1.06 4.75
N ILE A 28 3.09 -0.89 3.79
CA ILE A 28 1.75 -0.31 4.00
C ILE A 28 1.04 -1.15 5.01
N ALA A 29 0.47 -0.48 6.03
CA ALA A 29 0.26 -1.23 7.19
C ALA A 29 -0.85 -0.68 8.06
N CYS A 30 -1.86 -1.51 8.27
CA CYS A 30 -2.83 -1.36 9.32
C CYS A 30 -2.27 -1.84 10.66
N SER A 31 -2.90 -1.46 11.74
CA SER A 31 -2.63 -1.99 13.07
C SER A 31 -3.92 -2.07 13.88
N GLY A 32 -4.04 -3.12 14.68
CA GLY A 32 -5.18 -3.34 15.54
C GLY A 32 -4.76 -3.72 16.95
N TYR A 33 -5.67 -3.53 17.88
CA TYR A 33 -5.49 -3.97 19.24
C TYR A 33 -6.83 -4.35 19.88
N LYS A 34 -6.78 -5.21 20.86
CA LYS A 34 -7.90 -5.45 21.75
C LYS A 34 -7.49 -5.24 23.20
N ILE A 35 -8.41 -4.73 24.03
CA ILE A 35 -8.26 -4.56 25.46
C ILE A 35 -9.50 -5.07 26.15
N THR A 36 -9.32 -5.88 27.18
CA THR A 36 -10.41 -6.36 28.05
C THR A 36 -10.03 -6.13 29.50
N LYS A 37 -10.92 -5.49 30.27
CA LYS A 37 -10.78 -5.27 31.71
C LYS A 37 -12.16 -5.43 32.37
N GLY A 38 -12.28 -6.40 33.25
CA GLY A 38 -13.60 -6.77 33.78
C GLY A 38 -14.53 -7.26 32.69
N ASN A 39 -15.72 -6.63 32.62
CA ASN A 39 -16.73 -6.94 31.60
C ASN A 39 -16.71 -6.01 30.40
N SER A 40 -15.67 -5.19 30.26
CA SER A 40 -15.55 -4.23 29.16
C SER A 40 -14.48 -4.68 28.18
N THR A 41 -14.82 -4.72 26.91
CA THR A 41 -13.92 -5.09 25.80
C THR A 41 -13.97 -4.01 24.73
N PHE A 42 -12.80 -3.42 24.43
CA PHE A 42 -12.60 -2.52 23.33
C PHE A 42 -11.72 -3.14 22.26
N PHE A 43 -12.03 -2.83 21.02
CA PHE A 43 -11.26 -3.19 19.85
C PHE A 43 -10.94 -1.97 19.03
N GLY A 44 -9.67 -1.67 18.81
CA GLY A 44 -9.20 -0.53 18.03
C GLY A 44 -8.52 -0.96 16.75
N SER A 45 -8.73 -0.20 15.70
CA SER A 45 -8.25 -0.46 14.33
C SER A 45 -7.77 0.84 13.70
N ASN A 46 -6.55 0.83 13.19
CA ASN A 46 -5.96 1.92 12.41
C ASN A 46 -5.80 1.46 10.96
N HIS A 47 -6.56 2.05 10.06
CA HIS A 47 -6.50 1.75 8.63
C HIS A 47 -5.54 2.70 7.94
N ASP A 48 -4.40 2.19 7.53
CA ASP A 48 -3.43 2.92 6.72
C ASP A 48 -3.75 2.66 5.25
N ALA A 49 -4.04 3.71 4.49
CA ALA A 49 -4.37 3.58 3.09
C ALA A 49 -4.05 4.84 2.31
N TRP A 50 -3.82 4.68 1.00
CA TRP A 50 -3.80 5.77 0.02
C TRP A 50 -5.16 6.00 -0.66
N PHE A 51 -6.16 5.16 -0.38
CA PHE A 51 -7.52 5.41 -0.83
C PHE A 51 -8.12 6.56 -0.03
N THR A 52 -8.59 7.57 -0.72
CA THR A 52 -9.10 8.81 -0.09
C THR A 52 -10.61 8.79 0.17
N THR A 53 -11.23 7.62 0.11
CA THR A 53 -12.68 7.44 0.22
C THR A 53 -13.06 6.45 1.32
N PRO A 54 -12.69 6.69 2.60
CA PRO A 54 -13.12 5.82 3.68
C PRO A 54 -14.62 5.99 3.93
N HIS A 55 -15.30 4.87 4.12
CA HIS A 55 -16.72 4.81 4.42
C HIS A 55 -16.96 4.01 5.70
N ILE A 56 -18.03 4.34 6.40
CA ILE A 56 -18.72 3.47 7.33
C ILE A 56 -20.09 3.14 6.72
N TRP A 57 -20.53 1.90 6.84
CA TRP A 57 -21.86 1.51 6.40
C TRP A 57 -22.48 0.52 7.38
N PHE A 58 -23.81 0.47 7.35
CA PHE A 58 -24.62 -0.34 8.22
C PHE A 58 -25.48 -1.25 7.36
N GLU A 59 -25.50 -2.53 7.70
CA GLU A 59 -26.31 -3.56 7.03
C GLU A 59 -27.22 -4.23 8.06
N THR A 60 -28.53 -4.17 7.81
CA THR A 60 -29.54 -4.75 8.70
C THR A 60 -29.52 -6.27 8.65
N ALA A 61 -30.01 -6.87 9.71
CA ALA A 61 -30.12 -8.32 9.78
C ALA A 61 -31.21 -8.85 8.83
N ASN A 62 -30.88 -9.91 8.09
CA ASN A 62 -31.90 -10.79 7.50
C ASN A 62 -32.38 -11.83 8.51
N LEU A 63 -33.38 -12.63 8.13
CA LEU A 63 -33.89 -13.68 9.00
C LEU A 63 -32.77 -14.62 9.49
N ASN A 64 -32.62 -14.77 10.80
CA ASN A 64 -31.54 -15.55 11.45
C ASN A 64 -30.11 -15.03 11.25
N GLN A 65 -29.95 -13.74 10.98
CA GLN A 65 -28.68 -13.08 10.86
C GLN A 65 -28.57 -11.91 11.83
N TYR A 66 -27.38 -11.35 11.99
CA TYR A 66 -27.09 -10.20 12.84
C TYR A 66 -26.86 -8.95 11.99
N GLY A 67 -27.39 -7.81 12.40
CA GLY A 67 -27.05 -6.52 11.82
C GLY A 67 -25.60 -6.15 12.13
N ALA A 68 -24.95 -5.45 11.22
CA ALA A 68 -23.53 -5.12 11.35
C ALA A 68 -23.19 -3.73 10.80
N ALA A 69 -22.15 -3.13 11.37
CA ALA A 69 -21.47 -1.97 10.81
C ALA A 69 -20.10 -2.39 10.29
N PHE A 70 -19.69 -1.79 9.18
CA PHE A 70 -18.42 -2.04 8.55
C PHE A 70 -17.71 -0.72 8.21
N THR A 71 -16.37 -0.76 8.18
CA THR A 71 -15.56 0.33 7.64
C THR A 71 -14.63 -0.19 6.53
N GLY A 72 -14.35 0.66 5.55
CA GLY A 72 -13.44 0.34 4.44
C GLY A 72 -13.34 1.50 3.46
N ALA A 73 -12.38 1.39 2.54
CA ALA A 73 -12.12 2.41 1.52
C ALA A 73 -12.06 1.84 0.09
N ARG A 74 -12.03 0.51 -0.06
CA ARG A 74 -11.90 -0.15 -1.37
C ARG A 74 -13.27 -0.51 -1.93
N PHE A 75 -13.64 0.15 -3.02
CA PHE A 75 -14.84 -0.21 -3.78
C PHE A 75 -14.62 -1.48 -4.60
N ASP A 76 -15.55 -2.41 -4.52
CA ASP A 76 -15.51 -3.75 -5.15
C ASP A 76 -16.68 -3.97 -6.11
N GLY A 77 -17.00 -2.96 -6.91
CA GLY A 77 -18.04 -3.03 -7.93
C GLY A 77 -19.42 -3.33 -7.35
N GLU A 78 -20.11 -4.34 -7.91
CA GLU A 78 -21.44 -4.74 -7.48
C GLU A 78 -21.52 -5.24 -6.03
N ASN A 79 -20.38 -5.63 -5.44
CA ASN A 79 -20.30 -6.05 -4.04
C ASN A 79 -20.28 -4.89 -3.04
N GLY A 80 -20.26 -3.64 -3.52
CA GLY A 80 -20.11 -2.44 -2.71
C GLY A 80 -18.69 -2.26 -2.19
N TYR A 81 -18.53 -1.81 -0.95
CA TYR A 81 -17.21 -1.65 -0.33
C TYR A 81 -16.75 -2.93 0.35
N ALA A 82 -15.50 -3.31 0.11
CA ALA A 82 -14.86 -4.43 0.81
C ALA A 82 -14.59 -4.03 2.28
N PRO A 83 -15.08 -4.83 3.26
CA PRO A 83 -14.91 -4.51 4.66
C PRO A 83 -13.44 -4.69 5.07
N GLN A 84 -12.92 -3.71 5.80
CA GLN A 84 -11.60 -3.75 6.40
C GLN A 84 -11.70 -3.95 7.91
N SER A 85 -12.66 -3.32 8.57
CA SER A 85 -13.07 -3.68 9.93
C SER A 85 -14.59 -3.58 10.07
N GLY A 86 -15.11 -4.05 11.18
CA GLY A 86 -16.54 -3.98 11.46
C GLY A 86 -16.90 -4.63 12.80
N MET A 87 -18.17 -4.44 13.19
CA MET A 87 -18.75 -5.05 14.38
C MET A 87 -20.22 -5.36 14.12
N ASN A 88 -20.71 -6.50 14.60
CA ASN A 88 -22.14 -6.80 14.59
C ASN A 88 -22.82 -6.46 15.92
N GLU A 89 -24.16 -6.52 15.94
CA GLU A 89 -24.98 -6.22 17.12
C GLU A 89 -24.76 -7.16 18.31
N MET A 90 -24.11 -8.32 18.09
CA MET A 90 -23.75 -9.24 19.15
C MET A 90 -22.40 -8.88 19.81
N GLY A 91 -21.69 -7.87 19.32
CA GLY A 91 -20.37 -7.44 19.79
C GLY A 91 -19.23 -8.34 19.31
N LEU A 92 -19.38 -8.98 18.16
CA LEU A 92 -18.27 -9.57 17.43
C LEU A 92 -17.68 -8.53 16.48
N ALA A 93 -16.40 -8.22 16.63
CA ALA A 93 -15.69 -7.30 15.76
C ALA A 93 -14.54 -7.99 15.02
N PHE A 94 -14.10 -7.39 13.91
CA PHE A 94 -12.93 -7.88 13.18
C PHE A 94 -12.13 -6.75 12.55
N GLU A 95 -10.88 -7.07 12.19
CA GLU A 95 -10.03 -6.28 11.30
C GLU A 95 -9.27 -7.17 10.33
N ARG A 96 -9.10 -6.67 9.11
CA ARG A 96 -8.27 -7.22 8.06
C ARG A 96 -7.01 -6.38 7.91
N LEU A 97 -5.85 -7.01 8.07
CA LEU A 97 -4.55 -6.37 7.91
C LEU A 97 -3.81 -7.02 6.74
N SER A 98 -3.14 -6.21 5.92
CA SER A 98 -2.25 -6.75 4.89
C SER A 98 -1.06 -7.46 5.57
N SER A 99 -0.78 -8.66 5.12
CA SER A 99 0.36 -9.47 5.58
C SER A 99 0.70 -10.47 4.47
N TYR A 100 1.88 -11.04 4.52
CA TYR A 100 2.26 -12.08 3.55
C TYR A 100 2.61 -13.37 4.27
N HIS A 101 2.04 -14.46 3.80
CA HIS A 101 2.40 -15.81 4.23
C HIS A 101 2.96 -16.60 3.03
N PRO A 102 4.10 -17.29 3.17
CA PRO A 102 4.59 -18.20 2.13
C PRO A 102 3.52 -19.21 1.73
N LYS A 103 3.35 -19.40 0.43
CA LYS A 103 2.34 -20.32 -0.09
C LYS A 103 2.63 -21.76 0.37
N GLN A 104 1.60 -22.41 0.89
CA GLN A 104 1.56 -23.83 1.22
C GLN A 104 0.51 -24.53 0.36
N GLU A 105 0.32 -25.84 0.54
CA GLU A 105 -0.75 -26.58 -0.12
C GLU A 105 -2.12 -26.04 0.29
N SER A 106 -3.01 -25.87 -0.68
CA SER A 106 -4.38 -25.45 -0.44
C SER A 106 -5.21 -26.58 0.21
N PHE A 107 -6.29 -26.20 0.88
CA PHE A 107 -7.17 -27.15 1.54
C PHE A 107 -8.16 -27.80 0.55
N ALA A 108 -7.74 -28.90 -0.11
CA ALA A 108 -8.48 -29.55 -1.19
C ALA A 108 -9.95 -29.91 -0.87
N ASN A 109 -10.29 -30.14 0.41
CA ASN A 109 -11.63 -30.56 0.85
C ASN A 109 -12.49 -29.41 1.38
N ARG A 110 -12.07 -28.14 1.21
CA ARG A 110 -12.80 -26.96 1.69
C ARG A 110 -13.45 -26.20 0.54
N LYS A 111 -14.50 -25.43 0.86
CA LYS A 111 -15.19 -24.60 -0.11
C LYS A 111 -14.29 -23.47 -0.59
N THR A 112 -14.30 -23.20 -1.89
CA THR A 112 -13.59 -22.06 -2.47
C THR A 112 -14.31 -20.75 -2.13
N ILE A 113 -13.55 -19.68 -1.83
CA ILE A 113 -14.06 -18.33 -1.64
C ILE A 113 -14.13 -17.65 -3.01
N SER A 114 -15.32 -17.59 -3.61
CA SER A 114 -15.54 -16.96 -4.92
C SER A 114 -15.79 -15.47 -4.83
N ASN A 115 -16.34 -14.97 -3.72
CA ASN A 115 -16.59 -13.55 -3.47
C ASN A 115 -16.05 -13.17 -2.08
N PRO A 116 -14.82 -12.63 -2.01
CA PRO A 116 -14.17 -12.33 -0.74
C PRO A 116 -14.87 -11.21 0.05
N THR A 117 -15.44 -10.21 -0.63
CA THR A 117 -16.18 -9.12 0.01
C THR A 117 -17.41 -9.63 0.73
N LYS A 118 -18.22 -10.41 0.01
CA LYS A 118 -19.41 -11.04 0.60
C LYS A 118 -19.03 -12.01 1.72
N TYR A 119 -18.00 -12.83 1.52
CA TYR A 119 -17.52 -13.79 2.51
C TYR A 119 -17.19 -13.14 3.87
N LEU A 120 -16.49 -12.00 3.85
CA LEU A 120 -16.13 -11.29 5.08
C LEU A 120 -17.35 -10.67 5.76
N LYS A 121 -18.32 -10.16 5.01
CA LYS A 121 -19.59 -9.67 5.56
C LYS A 121 -20.41 -10.79 6.16
N ASP A 122 -20.54 -11.90 5.45
CA ASP A 122 -21.31 -13.07 5.90
C ASP A 122 -20.83 -13.63 7.25
N ILE A 123 -19.53 -13.53 7.57
CA ILE A 123 -19.01 -13.94 8.88
C ILE A 123 -19.63 -13.12 10.00
N LEU A 124 -19.69 -11.77 9.88
CA LEU A 124 -20.30 -10.94 10.91
C LEU A 124 -21.81 -11.10 10.97
N HIS A 125 -22.47 -11.35 9.84
CA HIS A 125 -23.91 -11.60 9.83
C HIS A 125 -24.28 -12.98 10.41
N ALA A 126 -23.37 -13.96 10.41
CA ALA A 126 -23.65 -15.33 10.82
C ALA A 126 -23.13 -15.70 12.22
N CYS A 127 -22.08 -15.05 12.71
CA CYS A 127 -21.36 -15.45 13.92
C CYS A 127 -21.51 -14.41 15.04
N LYS A 128 -21.50 -14.85 16.29
CA LYS A 128 -21.50 -13.99 17.49
C LYS A 128 -20.29 -14.20 18.40
N THR A 129 -19.54 -15.29 18.23
CA THR A 129 -18.36 -15.63 19.03
C THR A 129 -17.18 -16.01 18.12
N VAL A 130 -15.98 -15.92 18.67
CA VAL A 130 -14.76 -16.31 17.92
C VAL A 130 -14.72 -17.81 17.64
N GLU A 131 -15.35 -18.65 18.44
CA GLU A 131 -15.50 -20.08 18.18
C GLU A 131 -16.37 -20.33 16.96
N GLU A 132 -17.51 -19.65 16.83
CA GLU A 132 -18.39 -19.74 15.65
C GLU A 132 -17.67 -19.25 14.39
N VAL A 133 -16.87 -18.17 14.49
CA VAL A 133 -16.02 -17.70 13.38
C VAL A 133 -15.02 -18.78 12.96
N ARG A 134 -14.36 -19.43 13.92
CA ARG A 134 -13.40 -20.52 13.65
C ARG A 134 -14.07 -21.68 12.91
N GLU A 135 -15.27 -22.06 13.34
CA GLU A 135 -16.06 -23.11 12.68
C GLU A 135 -16.51 -22.70 11.28
N TYR A 136 -16.93 -21.44 11.11
CA TYR A 136 -17.34 -20.90 9.82
C TYR A 136 -16.16 -20.92 8.82
N ILE A 137 -15.02 -20.33 9.20
CA ILE A 137 -13.81 -20.27 8.39
C ILE A 137 -13.28 -21.68 8.07
N GLY A 138 -13.37 -22.60 9.02
CA GLY A 138 -12.91 -23.98 8.84
C GLY A 138 -13.57 -24.73 7.68
N LYS A 139 -14.72 -24.25 7.18
CA LYS A 139 -15.44 -24.82 6.02
C LYS A 139 -14.88 -24.35 4.67
N TYR A 140 -14.05 -23.30 4.65
CA TYR A 140 -13.55 -22.64 3.45
C TYR A 140 -12.04 -22.75 3.31
N ASP A 141 -11.53 -22.71 2.08
CA ASP A 141 -10.09 -22.59 1.81
C ASP A 141 -9.63 -21.14 2.02
N HIS A 142 -9.18 -20.86 3.23
CA HIS A 142 -8.74 -19.54 3.63
C HIS A 142 -7.35 -19.17 3.10
N SER A 143 -6.64 -20.08 2.44
CA SER A 143 -5.38 -19.78 1.72
C SER A 143 -5.57 -18.79 0.58
N TYR A 144 -6.83 -18.54 0.17
CA TYR A 144 -7.18 -17.43 -0.72
C TYR A 144 -6.62 -16.09 -0.23
N PHE A 145 -6.62 -15.86 1.08
CA PHE A 145 -6.14 -14.63 1.71
C PHE A 145 -4.65 -14.69 2.07
N ILE A 146 -3.80 -15.14 1.14
CA ILE A 146 -2.36 -15.32 1.35
C ILE A 146 -1.60 -14.02 1.69
N GLU A 147 -2.20 -12.88 1.36
CA GLU A 147 -1.66 -11.53 1.62
C GLU A 147 -2.36 -10.81 2.77
N ASP A 148 -3.09 -11.56 3.60
CA ASP A 148 -3.86 -10.98 4.69
C ASP A 148 -3.69 -11.77 6.00
N VAL A 149 -3.88 -11.07 7.11
CA VAL A 149 -4.12 -11.62 8.44
C VAL A 149 -5.35 -10.93 9.03
N PHE A 150 -6.17 -11.68 9.75
CA PHE A 150 -7.37 -11.13 10.40
C PHE A 150 -7.30 -11.36 11.90
N ILE A 151 -7.92 -10.45 12.62
CA ILE A 151 -8.26 -10.64 14.03
C ILE A 151 -9.78 -10.49 14.18
N TYR A 152 -10.39 -11.44 14.85
CA TYR A 152 -11.77 -11.34 15.34
C TYR A 152 -11.74 -11.26 16.86
N VAL A 153 -12.62 -10.46 17.44
CA VAL A 153 -12.73 -10.27 18.89
C VAL A 153 -14.20 -10.27 19.26
N ASP A 154 -14.59 -11.05 20.27
CA ASP A 154 -15.94 -11.00 20.81
C ASP A 154 -16.04 -10.24 22.14
N LYS A 155 -17.26 -9.92 22.57
CA LYS A 155 -17.51 -9.14 23.80
C LYS A 155 -17.02 -9.81 25.08
N SER A 156 -16.68 -11.10 25.06
CA SER A 156 -16.05 -11.78 26.22
C SER A 156 -14.55 -11.48 26.32
N GLY A 157 -13.98 -10.82 25.34
CA GLY A 157 -12.55 -10.52 25.25
C GLY A 157 -11.71 -11.64 24.65
N LYS A 158 -12.30 -12.75 24.24
CA LYS A 158 -11.59 -13.73 23.44
C LYS A 158 -11.30 -13.17 22.05
N TYR A 159 -10.24 -13.63 21.45
CA TYR A 159 -9.89 -13.25 20.09
C TYR A 159 -9.44 -14.45 19.26
N LEU A 160 -9.60 -14.37 17.95
CA LEU A 160 -9.14 -15.33 16.97
C LEU A 160 -8.25 -14.65 15.96
N ILE A 161 -7.01 -15.09 15.86
CA ILE A 161 -6.11 -14.72 14.76
C ILE A 161 -6.30 -15.71 13.62
N VAL A 162 -6.57 -15.16 12.43
CA VAL A 162 -6.79 -15.93 11.21
C VAL A 162 -5.68 -15.62 10.24
N GLU A 163 -4.81 -16.58 10.05
CA GLU A 163 -3.76 -16.58 9.03
C GLU A 163 -4.17 -17.52 7.88
N PRO A 164 -3.58 -17.43 6.70
CA PRO A 164 -3.96 -18.28 5.57
C PRO A 164 -4.04 -19.77 5.88
N TYR A 165 -3.13 -20.26 6.75
CA TYR A 165 -3.02 -21.69 7.08
C TYR A 165 -3.18 -22.01 8.55
N LYS A 166 -3.44 -21.01 9.42
CA LYS A 166 -3.53 -21.22 10.87
C LYS A 166 -4.62 -20.38 11.51
N LEU A 167 -5.34 -20.99 12.43
CA LEU A 167 -6.35 -20.35 13.26
C LEU A 167 -5.92 -20.46 14.72
N THR A 168 -5.75 -19.34 15.42
CA THR A 168 -5.28 -19.30 16.80
C THR A 168 -6.25 -18.51 17.69
N ILE A 169 -6.90 -19.16 18.65
CA ILE A 169 -7.72 -18.49 19.68
C ILE A 169 -6.85 -18.09 20.86
N GLY A 170 -7.03 -16.86 21.33
CA GLY A 170 -6.42 -16.32 22.53
C GLY A 170 -7.46 -15.72 23.49
N LYS A 171 -7.05 -15.47 24.72
CA LYS A 171 -7.87 -14.89 25.79
C LYS A 171 -7.14 -13.87 26.65
N GLU A 172 -5.91 -13.52 26.27
CA GLU A 172 -5.11 -12.53 26.98
C GLU A 172 -5.86 -11.20 27.09
N PRO A 173 -5.74 -10.47 28.24
CA PRO A 173 -6.42 -9.19 28.43
C PRO A 173 -6.13 -8.17 27.34
N THR A 174 -4.93 -8.20 26.76
CA THR A 174 -4.53 -7.31 25.67
C THR A 174 -3.91 -8.09 24.53
N TYR A 175 -4.11 -7.62 23.32
CA TYR A 175 -3.44 -8.12 22.14
C TYR A 175 -3.19 -6.97 21.16
N VAL A 176 -2.00 -6.92 20.57
CA VAL A 176 -1.62 -5.97 19.53
C VAL A 176 -1.27 -6.76 18.29
N ILE A 177 -1.75 -6.32 17.13
CA ILE A 177 -1.45 -6.92 15.84
C ILE A 177 -1.07 -5.83 14.83
N SER A 178 -0.25 -6.19 13.86
CA SER A 178 0.06 -5.38 12.71
C SER A 178 0.32 -6.28 11.49
N ASN A 179 1.02 -5.78 10.50
CA ASN A 179 1.19 -6.44 9.19
C ASN A 179 2.21 -7.57 9.20
N PHE A 180 1.92 -8.59 9.94
CA PHE A 180 2.70 -9.83 9.98
C PHE A 180 1.81 -11.01 10.36
N CYS A 181 2.21 -12.20 9.95
CA CYS A 181 1.62 -13.45 10.39
C CYS A 181 2.28 -13.91 11.69
N PRO A 182 1.59 -13.86 12.86
CA PRO A 182 2.20 -14.17 14.15
C PRO A 182 2.81 -15.57 14.24
N SER A 183 2.27 -16.55 13.52
CA SER A 183 2.75 -17.93 13.59
C SER A 183 4.13 -18.15 12.95
N ILE A 184 4.57 -17.25 12.08
CA ILE A 184 5.81 -17.38 11.31
C ILE A 184 6.77 -16.19 11.50
N THR A 185 6.31 -15.13 12.18
CA THR A 185 7.10 -13.91 12.36
C THR A 185 7.71 -13.89 13.78
N PRO A 186 9.03 -14.02 13.93
CA PRO A 186 9.69 -13.86 15.22
C PRO A 186 9.43 -12.48 15.83
N GLU A 187 9.29 -12.40 17.15
CA GLU A 187 9.01 -11.16 17.89
C GLU A 187 10.01 -10.03 17.55
N LYS A 188 11.30 -10.37 17.40
CA LYS A 188 12.33 -9.41 16.96
C LYS A 188 11.99 -8.72 15.64
N ASN A 189 11.34 -9.44 14.71
CA ASN A 189 10.93 -8.89 13.43
C ASN A 189 9.62 -8.10 13.53
N ALA A 190 8.65 -8.57 14.32
CA ALA A 190 7.43 -7.82 14.61
C ALA A 190 7.75 -6.45 15.26
N ASN A 191 8.70 -6.41 16.19
CA ASN A 191 9.17 -5.19 16.87
C ASN A 191 9.90 -4.18 15.95
N LYS A 192 10.22 -4.53 14.71
CA LYS A 192 10.70 -3.56 13.70
C LYS A 192 9.59 -2.66 13.18
N LEU A 193 8.33 -3.07 13.34
CA LEU A 193 7.17 -2.25 12.99
C LEU A 193 6.88 -1.29 14.14
N ASP A 194 7.14 0.00 13.93
CA ASP A 194 7.03 1.03 14.98
C ASP A 194 5.67 1.02 15.66
N ARG A 195 4.57 0.94 14.90
CA ARG A 195 3.20 0.89 15.42
C ARG A 195 2.95 -0.30 16.35
N TYR A 196 3.44 -1.50 15.99
CA TYR A 196 3.37 -2.68 16.84
C TYR A 196 4.18 -2.48 18.13
N ARG A 197 5.44 -2.08 18.00
CA ARG A 197 6.35 -1.82 19.12
C ARG A 197 5.78 -0.75 20.07
N ASN A 198 5.27 0.35 19.52
CA ASN A 198 4.68 1.44 20.29
C ASN A 198 3.42 0.98 21.04
N GLY A 199 2.53 0.23 20.39
CA GLY A 199 1.34 -0.33 21.03
C GLY A 199 1.68 -1.28 22.17
N VAL A 200 2.59 -2.21 21.95
CA VAL A 200 3.08 -3.12 23.01
C VAL A 200 3.72 -2.36 24.16
N ALA A 201 4.55 -1.35 23.86
CA ALA A 201 5.19 -0.53 24.89
C ALA A 201 4.18 0.28 25.70
N PHE A 202 3.17 0.85 25.04
CA PHE A 202 2.10 1.61 25.71
C PHE A 202 1.34 0.73 26.71
N LEU A 203 0.95 -0.47 26.31
CA LEU A 203 0.19 -1.40 27.15
C LEU A 203 0.99 -1.97 28.36
N LYS A 204 2.31 -1.93 28.33
CA LYS A 204 3.15 -2.27 29.49
C LYS A 204 2.97 -1.30 30.65
N ASN A 205 2.53 -0.06 30.41
CA ASN A 205 2.36 0.95 31.45
C ASN A 205 1.00 0.84 32.18
N GLY A 206 0.14 -0.07 31.78
CA GLY A 206 -1.18 -0.31 32.38
C GLY A 206 -2.25 -0.60 31.35
N ILE A 207 -3.42 -1.05 31.82
CA ILE A 207 -4.56 -1.43 31.00
C ILE A 207 -5.79 -0.67 31.51
N ASP A 208 -6.47 0.03 30.61
CA ASP A 208 -7.75 0.66 30.88
C ASP A 208 -8.71 0.48 29.68
N THR A 209 -10.02 0.50 29.95
CA THR A 209 -11.11 0.38 28.97
C THR A 209 -11.93 1.68 28.88
N THR A 210 -11.26 2.82 29.02
CA THR A 210 -11.86 4.11 28.69
C THR A 210 -11.59 4.48 27.23
N LEU A 211 -12.52 5.22 26.62
CA LEU A 211 -12.32 5.73 25.27
C LEU A 211 -11.04 6.55 25.17
N ALA A 212 -10.74 7.38 26.18
CA ALA A 212 -9.52 8.19 26.20
C ALA A 212 -8.24 7.35 26.16
N PHE A 213 -8.19 6.23 26.90
CA PHE A 213 -7.06 5.31 26.87
C PHE A 213 -6.92 4.63 25.49
N CYS A 214 -8.03 4.15 24.93
CA CYS A 214 -8.04 3.52 23.62
C CYS A 214 -7.65 4.53 22.51
N THR A 215 -8.09 5.79 22.62
CA THR A 215 -7.70 6.87 21.71
C THR A 215 -6.19 7.12 21.76
N ALA A 216 -5.61 7.23 22.97
CA ALA A 216 -4.17 7.41 23.13
C ALA A 216 -3.36 6.21 22.59
N LEU A 217 -3.88 4.98 22.75
CA LEU A 217 -3.25 3.79 22.16
C LEU A 217 -3.32 3.83 20.62
N SER A 218 -4.46 4.17 20.04
CA SER A 218 -4.58 4.34 18.58
C SER A 218 -3.63 5.44 18.07
N ASP A 219 -3.48 6.54 18.81
CA ASP A 219 -2.59 7.64 18.47
C ASP A 219 -1.11 7.21 18.47
N VAL A 220 -0.63 6.49 19.48
CA VAL A 220 0.78 6.02 19.47
C VAL A 220 1.05 4.92 18.43
N MET A 221 -0.01 4.29 17.90
CA MET A 221 0.08 3.25 16.86
C MET A 221 -0.16 3.80 15.44
N HIS A 222 -0.58 5.07 15.29
CA HIS A 222 -0.83 5.61 13.96
C HIS A 222 0.44 5.80 13.15
N VAL A 223 0.28 5.89 11.84
CA VAL A 223 1.35 6.19 10.89
C VAL A 223 0.99 7.45 10.13
N CYS A 224 1.94 8.37 10.02
CA CYS A 224 1.87 9.49 9.10
C CYS A 224 3.20 9.57 8.32
N ARG A 225 3.14 9.36 7.00
CA ARG A 225 4.33 9.42 6.14
C ARG A 225 4.56 10.84 5.67
N LYS A 226 5.77 11.31 5.83
CA LYS A 226 6.14 12.70 5.49
C LYS A 226 6.09 13.00 3.98
N LYS A 227 6.21 11.98 3.13
CA LYS A 227 6.30 12.18 1.69
C LYS A 227 5.10 12.94 1.12
N ILE A 228 3.89 12.46 1.37
CA ILE A 228 2.63 13.08 0.93
C ILE A 228 1.59 13.20 2.03
N GLY A 229 1.93 12.79 3.26
CA GLY A 229 1.02 12.75 4.38
C GLY A 229 0.12 11.52 4.42
N ASP A 230 0.35 10.51 3.57
CA ASP A 230 -0.37 9.25 3.65
C ASP A 230 -0.03 8.48 4.93
N GLY A 231 -0.86 7.52 5.28
CA GLY A 231 -0.73 6.72 6.49
C GLY A 231 -2.08 6.34 7.03
N THR A 232 -2.29 6.56 8.32
CA THR A 232 -3.57 6.24 8.97
C THR A 232 -4.66 7.19 8.49
N LEU A 233 -5.54 6.67 7.64
CA LEU A 233 -6.65 7.41 7.06
C LEU A 233 -7.87 7.41 7.97
N LEU A 234 -8.14 6.28 8.60
CA LEU A 234 -9.29 6.05 9.47
C LEU A 234 -8.86 5.23 10.68
N SER A 235 -9.18 5.73 11.87
CA SER A 235 -9.14 4.91 13.07
C SER A 235 -10.55 4.68 13.57
N SER A 236 -10.87 3.44 13.95
CA SER A 236 -12.14 3.06 14.57
C SER A 236 -11.91 2.38 15.90
N ILE A 237 -12.63 2.81 16.92
CA ILE A 237 -12.61 2.21 18.27
C ILE A 237 -14.00 1.69 18.56
N TRP A 238 -14.12 0.37 18.64
CA TRP A 238 -15.34 -0.37 18.85
C TRP A 238 -15.47 -0.77 20.31
N ASP A 239 -16.54 -0.35 20.98
CA ASP A 239 -16.96 -0.86 22.29
C ASP A 239 -17.90 -2.04 22.08
N LEU A 240 -17.39 -3.24 22.30
CA LEU A 240 -18.09 -4.47 21.96
C LEU A 240 -19.27 -4.78 22.90
N ASN A 241 -19.25 -4.21 24.11
CA ASN A 241 -20.30 -4.44 25.10
C ASN A 241 -21.45 -3.44 24.95
N ASN A 242 -21.16 -2.18 24.58
CA ASN A 242 -22.17 -1.13 24.41
C ASN A 242 -22.62 -0.96 22.94
N GLY A 243 -22.01 -1.64 21.99
CA GLY A 243 -22.38 -1.57 20.58
C GLY A 243 -22.13 -0.17 19.98
N THR A 244 -21.04 0.50 20.37
CA THR A 244 -20.71 1.82 19.84
C THR A 244 -19.40 1.79 19.06
N VAL A 245 -19.27 2.66 18.06
CA VAL A 245 -18.03 2.89 17.33
C VAL A 245 -17.67 4.37 17.36
N ASN A 246 -16.42 4.66 17.66
CA ASN A 246 -15.84 5.99 17.63
C ASN A 246 -14.87 6.07 16.46
N LEU A 247 -15.09 7.00 15.53
CA LEU A 247 -14.28 7.22 14.35
C LEU A 247 -13.37 8.43 14.52
N TYR A 248 -12.14 8.31 14.04
CA TYR A 248 -11.14 9.38 13.93
C TYR A 248 -10.64 9.41 12.50
N PHE A 249 -10.48 10.61 11.96
CA PHE A 249 -10.17 10.78 10.55
C PHE A 249 -8.81 11.42 10.35
N TYR A 250 -8.02 10.83 9.48
CA TYR A 250 -6.74 11.34 8.98
C TYR A 250 -5.77 11.72 10.11
N HIS A 251 -5.49 10.75 11.01
CA HIS A 251 -4.64 10.87 12.20
C HIS A 251 -4.89 12.08 13.11
N ASP A 252 -6.09 12.67 13.04
CA ASP A 252 -6.55 13.67 14.01
C ASP A 252 -7.35 13.00 15.14
N PHE A 253 -6.67 12.70 16.24
CA PHE A 253 -7.26 12.07 17.42
C PHE A 253 -7.91 13.06 18.39
N LYS A 254 -7.96 14.35 18.06
CA LYS A 254 -8.64 15.38 18.87
C LYS A 254 -10.14 15.43 18.64
N ARG A 255 -10.63 14.88 17.52
CA ARG A 255 -12.02 14.92 17.11
C ARG A 255 -12.49 13.50 16.79
N THR A 256 -13.62 13.14 17.39
CA THR A 256 -14.28 11.87 17.15
C THR A 256 -15.73 12.05 16.76
N VAL A 257 -16.25 11.13 15.97
CA VAL A 257 -17.68 10.95 15.69
C VAL A 257 -18.07 9.57 16.17
N GLN A 258 -19.12 9.51 17.00
CA GLN A 258 -19.62 8.27 17.57
C GLN A 258 -20.92 7.84 16.89
N PHE A 259 -21.05 6.55 16.64
CA PHE A 259 -22.28 5.89 16.24
C PHE A 259 -22.66 4.82 17.25
N ASN A 260 -23.95 4.67 17.49
CA ASN A 260 -24.52 3.53 18.20
C ASN A 260 -25.11 2.56 17.17
N LEU A 261 -24.63 1.34 17.14
CA LEU A 261 -24.99 0.35 16.13
C LEU A 261 -26.49 0.06 16.11
N SER A 262 -27.10 -0.12 17.29
CA SER A 262 -28.54 -0.41 17.38
C SER A 262 -29.41 0.73 16.85
N GLU A 263 -28.98 1.99 17.03
CA GLU A 263 -29.71 3.15 16.51
C GLU A 263 -29.53 3.31 15.00
N GLU A 264 -28.31 3.02 14.49
CA GLU A 264 -28.07 3.09 13.05
C GLU A 264 -28.80 1.98 12.29
N LEU A 265 -28.85 0.77 12.82
CA LEU A 265 -29.57 -0.34 12.19
C LEU A 265 -31.08 -0.10 12.07
N LYS A 266 -31.69 0.69 12.98
CA LYS A 266 -33.10 1.09 12.86
C LYS A 266 -33.39 1.98 11.64
N LYS A 267 -32.39 2.64 11.10
CA LYS A 267 -32.51 3.50 9.89
C LYS A 267 -32.51 2.67 8.58
N GLY A 268 -32.28 1.36 8.64
CA GLY A 268 -32.07 0.51 7.48
C GLY A 268 -30.65 0.57 6.94
N ASP A 269 -30.43 -0.13 5.82
CA ASP A 269 -29.11 -0.15 5.17
C ASP A 269 -28.73 1.23 4.65
N HIS A 270 -27.55 1.70 5.03
CA HIS A 270 -27.05 2.99 4.58
C HIS A 270 -25.53 3.09 4.69
N ILE A 271 -24.94 4.03 3.94
CA ILE A 271 -23.51 4.26 3.86
C ILE A 271 -23.20 5.76 4.04
N ILE A 272 -22.11 6.04 4.75
CA ILE A 272 -21.66 7.40 5.04
C ILE A 272 -20.19 7.52 4.65
N ALA A 273 -19.85 8.55 3.86
CA ALA A 273 -18.47 8.88 3.56
C ALA A 273 -17.83 9.53 4.80
N VAL A 274 -16.83 8.90 5.40
CA VAL A 274 -16.25 9.35 6.68
C VAL A 274 -15.70 10.77 6.60
N ALA A 275 -15.08 11.15 5.50
CA ALA A 275 -14.54 12.50 5.30
C ALA A 275 -15.58 13.62 5.45
N THR A 276 -16.88 13.32 5.22
CA THR A 276 -17.96 14.31 5.35
C THR A 276 -18.39 14.56 6.79
N LEU A 277 -18.01 13.70 7.71
CA LEU A 277 -18.31 13.80 9.14
C LEU A 277 -17.36 14.73 9.89
N PHE A 278 -16.26 15.12 9.27
CA PHE A 278 -15.19 15.89 9.89
C PHE A 278 -14.96 17.22 9.16
N PRO A 279 -14.41 18.24 9.84
CA PRO A 279 -13.98 19.45 9.17
C PRO A 279 -12.93 19.18 8.09
N LYS A 280 -12.85 20.07 7.09
CA LYS A 280 -11.82 19.98 6.04
C LYS A 280 -10.43 19.93 6.65
N ASN A 281 -9.65 18.92 6.28
CA ASN A 281 -8.26 18.77 6.70
C ASN A 281 -7.34 19.13 5.52
N PRO A 282 -6.49 20.19 5.63
CA PRO A 282 -5.61 20.62 4.53
C PRO A 282 -4.60 19.54 4.08
N GLU A 283 -4.15 18.69 4.99
CA GLU A 283 -3.21 17.62 4.65
C GLU A 283 -3.92 16.49 3.88
N PHE A 284 -5.15 16.17 4.27
CA PHE A 284 -5.99 15.25 3.52
C PHE A 284 -6.27 15.77 2.10
N GLU A 285 -6.53 17.06 1.93
CA GLU A 285 -6.73 17.65 0.60
C GLU A 285 -5.46 17.52 -0.27
N LYS A 286 -4.27 17.64 0.31
CA LYS A 286 -3.01 17.39 -0.42
C LYS A 286 -2.93 15.94 -0.89
N LEU A 287 -3.23 14.96 -0.01
CA LEU A 287 -3.26 13.56 -0.36
C LEU A 287 -4.30 13.28 -1.46
N ARG A 288 -5.51 13.82 -1.35
CA ARG A 288 -6.58 13.66 -2.34
C ARG A 288 -6.22 14.23 -3.71
N ASN A 289 -5.46 15.32 -3.73
CA ASN A 289 -5.03 15.98 -4.97
C ASN A 289 -3.74 15.41 -5.55
N TYR A 290 -3.07 14.49 -4.86
CA TYR A 290 -1.90 13.79 -5.36
C TYR A 290 -2.31 12.81 -6.47
N LYS A 291 -1.81 13.04 -7.69
CA LYS A 291 -2.21 12.27 -8.87
C LYS A 291 -1.10 11.32 -9.31
N THR A 292 -1.45 10.07 -9.43
CA THR A 292 -0.63 9.00 -10.03
C THR A 292 -1.16 8.64 -11.42
N PRO A 293 -0.47 7.79 -12.19
CA PRO A 293 -1.01 7.28 -13.46
C PRO A 293 -2.35 6.55 -13.33
N LYS A 294 -2.69 6.07 -12.14
CA LYS A 294 -3.98 5.40 -11.87
C LYS A 294 -5.12 6.40 -11.63
N ASP A 295 -4.79 7.57 -11.08
CA ASP A 295 -5.79 8.59 -10.72
C ASP A 295 -6.01 9.62 -11.83
N SER A 296 -5.19 9.59 -12.89
CA SER A 296 -5.24 10.53 -14.00
C SER A 296 -5.10 9.82 -15.34
N ILE A 297 -6.18 9.82 -16.11
CA ILE A 297 -6.20 9.25 -17.48
C ILE A 297 -5.10 9.87 -18.35
N LEU A 298 -4.90 11.19 -18.25
CA LEU A 298 -3.89 11.90 -19.03
C LEU A 298 -2.48 11.39 -18.74
N ILE A 299 -2.13 11.23 -17.45
CA ILE A 299 -0.83 10.70 -17.04
C ILE A 299 -0.71 9.24 -17.47
N GLY A 300 -1.75 8.43 -17.30
CA GLY A 300 -1.78 7.03 -17.71
C GLY A 300 -1.53 6.86 -19.22
N VAL A 301 -2.25 7.62 -20.05
CA VAL A 301 -2.06 7.63 -21.51
C VAL A 301 -0.64 8.08 -21.88
N PHE A 302 -0.12 9.13 -21.23
CA PHE A 302 1.27 9.57 -21.44
C PHE A 302 2.29 8.47 -21.11
N MET A 303 2.09 7.71 -20.02
CA MET A 303 2.98 6.60 -19.66
C MET A 303 2.96 5.48 -20.71
N VAL A 304 1.78 5.06 -21.16
CA VAL A 304 1.62 4.01 -22.19
C VAL A 304 2.22 4.45 -23.53
N ALA A 305 1.93 5.69 -23.95
CA ALA A 305 2.49 6.24 -25.19
C ALA A 305 4.02 6.35 -25.12
N SER A 306 4.56 6.80 -23.99
CA SER A 306 6.02 6.88 -23.77
C SER A 306 6.67 5.50 -23.77
N ALA A 307 6.03 4.48 -23.17
CA ALA A 307 6.51 3.09 -23.21
C ALA A 307 6.64 2.60 -24.67
N GLY A 308 5.59 2.72 -25.45
CA GLY A 308 5.60 2.35 -26.88
C GLY A 308 6.67 3.09 -27.68
N PHE A 309 6.81 4.40 -27.44
CA PHE A 309 7.83 5.22 -28.09
C PHE A 309 9.24 4.78 -27.73
N PHE A 310 9.55 4.50 -26.45
CA PHE A 310 10.86 4.02 -26.02
C PHE A 310 11.21 2.66 -26.63
N LEU A 311 10.23 1.74 -26.70
CA LEU A 311 10.45 0.44 -27.34
C LEU A 311 10.78 0.57 -28.82
N LEU A 312 10.01 1.36 -29.58
CA LEU A 312 10.23 1.57 -31.00
C LEU A 312 11.56 2.27 -31.29
N THR A 313 11.87 3.33 -30.53
CA THR A 313 13.14 4.06 -30.71
C THR A 313 14.36 3.25 -30.29
N SER A 314 14.23 2.37 -29.28
CA SER A 314 15.26 1.40 -28.89
C SER A 314 15.66 0.52 -30.06
N ILE A 315 14.70 -0.12 -30.69
CA ILE A 315 14.92 -1.00 -31.86
C ILE A 315 15.51 -0.17 -33.04
N PHE A 316 14.97 1.01 -33.30
CA PHE A 316 15.45 1.89 -34.36
C PHE A 316 16.94 2.24 -34.16
N PHE A 317 17.35 2.65 -32.96
CA PHE A 317 18.73 3.02 -32.69
C PHE A 317 19.69 1.83 -32.72
N LEU A 318 19.26 0.65 -32.32
CA LEU A 318 20.04 -0.60 -32.51
C LEU A 318 20.31 -0.86 -34.01
N ILE A 319 19.26 -0.81 -34.85
CA ILE A 319 19.39 -1.00 -36.29
C ILE A 319 20.31 0.05 -36.90
N GLN A 320 20.19 1.31 -36.50
CA GLN A 320 21.07 2.39 -36.97
C GLN A 320 22.53 2.17 -36.57
N TYR A 321 22.76 1.73 -35.34
CA TYR A 321 24.10 1.40 -34.86
C TYR A 321 24.71 0.24 -35.67
N LEU A 322 23.97 -0.84 -35.88
CA LEU A 322 24.47 -2.01 -36.63
C LEU A 322 24.79 -1.68 -38.10
N LYS A 323 24.00 -0.81 -38.73
CA LYS A 323 24.19 -0.38 -40.12
C LYS A 323 25.32 0.63 -40.30
N ARG A 324 25.69 1.41 -39.28
CA ARG A 324 26.53 2.62 -39.41
C ARG A 324 27.47 2.82 -38.23
N ARG A 325 28.20 1.77 -37.79
CA ARG A 325 29.10 1.78 -36.61
C ARG A 325 30.20 2.84 -36.63
N ALA A 326 30.67 3.23 -37.79
CA ALA A 326 31.80 4.18 -37.94
C ALA A 326 31.39 5.66 -37.85
N ARG A 327 30.12 5.99 -37.62
CA ARG A 327 29.67 7.38 -37.52
C ARG A 327 30.01 8.03 -36.18
N LYS A 328 30.21 9.34 -36.20
CA LYS A 328 30.34 10.16 -34.99
C LYS A 328 29.15 9.97 -34.07
N TYR A 329 29.38 9.80 -32.79
CA TYR A 329 28.35 9.51 -31.75
C TYR A 329 27.58 8.18 -31.92
N SER A 330 28.10 7.19 -32.62
CA SER A 330 27.47 5.87 -32.75
C SER A 330 27.32 5.17 -31.39
N HIS A 331 28.22 5.42 -30.44
CA HIS A 331 28.12 4.92 -29.05
C HIS A 331 26.86 5.41 -28.33
N VAL A 332 26.33 6.59 -28.67
CA VAL A 332 25.05 7.10 -28.12
C VAL A 332 23.90 6.27 -28.66
N GLN A 333 23.89 5.90 -29.94
CA GLN A 333 22.87 5.00 -30.50
C GLN A 333 22.88 3.63 -29.81
N LEU A 334 24.09 3.10 -29.52
CA LEU A 334 24.24 1.85 -28.78
C LEU A 334 23.68 1.98 -27.33
N LEU A 335 23.90 3.13 -26.67
CA LEU A 335 23.39 3.38 -25.31
C LEU A 335 21.87 3.56 -25.29
N LEU A 336 21.29 4.17 -26.32
CA LEU A 336 19.83 4.38 -26.41
C LEU A 336 19.05 3.07 -26.55
N PHE A 337 19.66 2.01 -27.05
CA PHE A 337 19.01 0.70 -27.12
C PHE A 337 18.67 0.13 -25.73
N PRO A 338 19.62 -0.16 -24.83
CA PRO A 338 19.28 -0.68 -23.51
C PRO A 338 18.49 0.34 -22.67
N MET A 339 18.78 1.64 -22.83
CA MET A 339 18.05 2.70 -22.11
C MET A 339 16.57 2.70 -22.47
N GLY A 340 16.24 2.52 -23.77
CA GLY A 340 14.84 2.45 -24.21
C GLY A 340 14.13 1.23 -23.65
N LEU A 341 14.78 0.06 -23.57
CA LEU A 341 14.20 -1.15 -22.96
C LEU A 341 13.98 -0.97 -21.44
N ILE A 342 14.96 -0.35 -20.75
CA ILE A 342 14.86 -0.04 -19.33
C ILE A 342 13.68 0.92 -19.08
N MET A 343 13.57 1.97 -19.90
CA MET A 343 12.47 2.95 -19.77
C MET A 343 11.10 2.32 -20.09
N PHE A 344 11.02 1.46 -21.11
CA PHE A 344 9.82 0.68 -21.39
C PHE A 344 9.35 -0.12 -20.18
N TYR A 345 10.27 -0.90 -19.58
CA TYR A 345 9.97 -1.69 -18.39
C TYR A 345 9.59 -0.79 -17.20
N TYR A 346 10.27 0.35 -17.03
CA TYR A 346 9.96 1.27 -15.94
C TYR A 346 8.56 1.91 -16.09
N MET A 347 8.16 2.28 -17.31
CA MET A 347 6.79 2.77 -17.54
C MET A 347 5.75 1.69 -17.22
N TYR A 348 6.04 0.43 -17.52
CA TYR A 348 5.20 -0.71 -17.11
C TYR A 348 5.10 -0.80 -15.57
N VAL A 349 6.21 -0.71 -14.84
CA VAL A 349 6.21 -0.73 -13.36
C VAL A 349 5.41 0.45 -12.80
N LEU A 350 5.58 1.67 -13.33
CA LEU A 350 4.82 2.84 -12.88
C LEU A 350 3.33 2.76 -13.20
N SER A 351 2.93 1.96 -14.18
CA SER A 351 1.52 1.70 -14.48
C SER A 351 0.93 0.59 -13.59
N GLY A 352 1.74 -0.14 -12.86
CA GLY A 352 1.40 -1.31 -12.05
C GLY A 352 1.21 -0.99 -10.56
N PRO A 353 2.18 -1.28 -9.69
CA PRO A 353 2.02 -1.19 -8.23
C PRO A 353 1.92 0.26 -7.73
N ALA A 354 0.87 0.55 -6.96
CA ALA A 354 0.67 1.88 -6.37
C ALA A 354 1.78 2.26 -5.37
N ASN A 355 2.39 1.27 -4.73
CA ASN A 355 3.40 1.44 -3.68
C ASN A 355 4.57 2.36 -4.08
N VAL A 356 5.01 2.30 -5.34
CA VAL A 356 6.11 3.12 -5.87
C VAL A 356 5.89 4.62 -5.64
N PHE A 357 4.63 5.07 -5.66
CA PHE A 357 4.30 6.50 -5.53
C PHE A 357 4.22 6.98 -4.08
N TYR A 358 3.88 6.11 -3.14
CA TYR A 358 3.55 6.47 -1.77
C TYR A 358 4.69 6.20 -0.77
N PHE A 359 5.66 5.37 -1.14
CA PHE A 359 6.83 5.10 -0.30
C PHE A 359 8.03 5.98 -0.62
N PRO A 360 8.96 6.18 0.34
CA PRO A 360 10.21 6.90 0.10
C PRO A 360 11.01 6.34 -1.08
N ALA A 361 11.76 7.20 -1.77
CA ALA A 361 12.66 6.79 -2.83
C ALA A 361 14.07 6.49 -2.27
N PRO A 362 14.78 5.50 -2.82
CA PRO A 362 14.35 4.53 -3.82
C PRO A 362 13.44 3.44 -3.21
N TYR A 363 12.30 3.18 -3.85
CA TYR A 363 11.37 2.16 -3.37
C TYR A 363 11.98 0.75 -3.44
N LYS A 364 11.81 -0.02 -2.37
CA LYS A 364 12.22 -1.43 -2.30
C LYS A 364 11.00 -2.32 -2.21
N ASP A 365 10.77 -3.10 -3.26
CA ASP A 365 9.71 -4.11 -3.25
C ASP A 365 10.18 -5.34 -2.47
N PRO A 366 9.41 -5.84 -1.49
CA PRO A 366 9.80 -6.99 -0.67
C PRO A 366 9.80 -8.31 -1.44
N THR A 367 9.06 -8.38 -2.56
CA THR A 367 8.84 -9.60 -3.33
C THR A 367 9.55 -9.60 -4.69
N ASN A 368 9.87 -8.42 -5.23
CA ASN A 368 10.40 -8.28 -6.59
C ASN A 368 11.63 -7.36 -6.66
N VAL A 369 12.79 -7.97 -6.79
CA VAL A 369 14.07 -7.27 -6.91
C VAL A 369 14.13 -6.36 -8.15
N PHE A 370 13.47 -6.74 -9.26
CA PHE A 370 13.47 -5.91 -10.48
C PHE A 370 12.68 -4.61 -10.27
N ILE A 371 11.56 -4.63 -9.57
CA ILE A 371 10.83 -3.41 -9.19
C ILE A 371 11.74 -2.52 -8.33
N SER A 372 12.43 -3.09 -7.35
CA SER A 372 13.38 -2.35 -6.51
C SER A 372 14.50 -1.70 -7.33
N LEU A 373 15.05 -2.40 -8.32
CA LEU A 373 16.08 -1.86 -9.20
C LEU A 373 15.57 -0.70 -10.06
N THR A 374 14.32 -0.74 -10.51
CA THR A 374 13.74 0.35 -11.32
C THR A 374 13.64 1.67 -10.56
N SER A 375 13.58 1.64 -9.23
CA SER A 375 13.52 2.84 -8.39
C SER A 375 14.76 3.73 -8.47
N TYR A 376 15.86 3.22 -9.02
CA TYR A 376 17.08 3.99 -9.30
C TYR A 376 17.07 4.67 -10.67
N ILE A 377 16.11 4.35 -11.56
CA ILE A 377 16.01 4.94 -12.89
C ILE A 377 15.85 6.46 -12.88
N PRO A 378 15.04 7.08 -11.98
CA PRO A 378 14.99 8.54 -11.87
C PRO A 378 16.36 9.18 -11.70
N PHE A 379 17.21 8.63 -10.83
CA PHE A 379 18.56 9.14 -10.59
C PHE A 379 19.48 8.96 -11.80
N LEU A 380 19.39 7.79 -12.46
CA LEU A 380 20.13 7.54 -13.70
C LEU A 380 19.73 8.54 -14.79
N LEU A 381 18.42 8.80 -14.93
CA LEU A 381 17.91 9.73 -15.92
C LEU A 381 18.38 11.17 -15.64
N LEU A 382 18.36 11.59 -14.36
CA LEU A 382 18.86 12.90 -13.95
C LEU A 382 20.37 13.07 -14.26
N LEU A 383 21.15 12.01 -14.09
CA LEU A 383 22.58 12.00 -14.44
C LEU A 383 22.82 12.09 -15.95
N LEU A 384 21.97 11.43 -16.76
CA LEU A 384 22.16 11.31 -18.20
C LEU A 384 21.55 12.46 -19.01
N ILE A 385 20.58 13.19 -18.49
CA ILE A 385 19.83 14.19 -19.26
C ILE A 385 20.72 15.30 -19.79
N LEU A 386 21.64 15.82 -18.97
CA LEU A 386 22.55 16.91 -19.40
C LEU A 386 23.50 16.46 -20.51
N PRO A 387 24.23 15.33 -20.39
CA PRO A 387 25.01 14.77 -21.50
C PRO A 387 24.18 14.53 -22.78
N PHE A 388 22.97 14.02 -22.65
CA PHE A 388 22.08 13.76 -23.79
C PHE A 388 21.67 15.07 -24.50
N CYS A 389 21.32 16.10 -23.74
CA CYS A 389 20.97 17.40 -24.30
C CYS A 389 22.19 18.05 -25.01
N MET A 390 23.39 17.94 -24.43
CA MET A 390 24.62 18.45 -25.06
C MET A 390 24.93 17.73 -26.38
N VAL A 391 24.81 16.39 -26.40
CA VAL A 391 24.99 15.60 -27.63
C VAL A 391 23.92 15.97 -28.67
N ASN A 392 22.66 16.09 -28.25
CA ASN A 392 21.57 16.46 -29.13
C ASN A 392 21.79 17.83 -29.79
N TYR A 393 22.18 18.81 -29.01
CA TYR A 393 22.53 20.14 -29.53
C TYR A 393 23.65 20.09 -30.61
N ARG A 394 24.71 19.29 -30.37
CA ARG A 394 25.78 19.09 -31.36
C ARG A 394 25.28 18.38 -32.62
N LEU A 395 24.43 17.33 -32.43
CA LEU A 395 23.89 16.58 -33.57
C LEU A 395 22.96 17.41 -34.46
N ILE A 396 22.20 18.36 -33.87
CA ILE A 396 21.38 19.28 -34.66
C ILE A 396 22.24 20.14 -35.60
N LYS A 397 23.37 20.63 -35.11
CA LYS A 397 24.32 21.45 -35.87
C LYS A 397 25.14 20.66 -36.89
N GLU A 398 25.41 19.41 -36.65
CA GLU A 398 26.25 18.54 -37.47
C GLU A 398 25.43 17.69 -38.44
N LYS A 399 26.01 17.35 -39.63
CA LYS A 399 25.38 16.43 -40.59
C LYS A 399 25.66 14.94 -40.32
N SER A 400 25.96 14.58 -39.05
CA SER A 400 26.45 13.24 -38.70
C SER A 400 25.36 12.15 -38.65
N TRP A 401 24.14 12.50 -38.26
CA TRP A 401 22.99 11.56 -38.21
C TRP A 401 21.94 11.90 -39.27
N SER A 402 21.10 10.89 -39.64
CA SER A 402 19.93 11.12 -40.48
C SER A 402 18.91 12.02 -39.80
N LEU A 403 18.12 12.76 -40.55
CA LEU A 403 17.11 13.66 -40.02
C LEU A 403 16.10 12.92 -39.06
N PRO A 404 15.56 11.75 -39.42
CA PRO A 404 14.69 10.98 -38.52
C PRO A 404 15.40 10.60 -37.20
N ALA A 405 16.67 10.19 -37.24
CA ALA A 405 17.39 9.82 -36.03
C ALA A 405 17.60 11.03 -35.09
N LYS A 406 17.85 12.21 -35.64
CA LYS A 406 17.95 13.45 -34.85
C LYS A 406 16.65 13.80 -34.18
N TRP A 407 15.54 13.77 -34.90
CA TRP A 407 14.22 14.04 -34.34
C TRP A 407 13.81 13.03 -33.27
N LEU A 408 14.00 11.74 -33.53
CA LEU A 408 13.69 10.71 -32.54
C LEU A 408 14.50 10.88 -31.27
N PHE A 409 15.79 11.24 -31.38
CA PHE A 409 16.61 11.51 -30.19
C PHE A 409 16.17 12.79 -29.46
N THR A 410 15.77 13.83 -30.20
CA THR A 410 15.20 15.05 -29.60
C THR A 410 13.92 14.75 -28.83
N PHE A 411 13.02 13.97 -29.41
CA PHE A 411 11.79 13.56 -28.73
C PHE A 411 12.05 12.66 -27.51
N ASN A 412 13.04 11.75 -27.58
CA ASN A 412 13.45 11.00 -26.38
C ASN A 412 13.86 11.96 -25.24
N ASN A 413 14.70 12.97 -25.55
CA ASN A 413 15.15 13.94 -24.55
C ASN A 413 13.99 14.77 -23.99
N LEU A 414 13.02 15.14 -24.83
CA LEU A 414 11.83 15.88 -24.39
C LEU A 414 10.99 15.04 -23.42
N ILE A 415 10.76 13.77 -23.75
CA ILE A 415 10.01 12.84 -22.86
C ILE A 415 10.79 12.64 -21.56
N TYR A 416 12.11 12.48 -21.60
CA TYR A 416 12.94 12.38 -20.39
C TYR A 416 12.81 13.61 -19.49
N MET A 417 12.81 14.82 -20.04
CA MET A 417 12.60 16.05 -19.26
C MET A 417 11.20 16.11 -18.62
N ILE A 418 10.16 15.71 -19.36
CA ILE A 418 8.80 15.63 -18.81
C ILE A 418 8.74 14.60 -17.67
N LEU A 419 9.36 13.43 -17.85
CA LEU A 419 9.43 12.39 -16.82
C LEU A 419 10.20 12.87 -15.58
N ILE A 420 11.31 13.58 -15.73
CA ILE A 420 12.04 14.20 -14.60
C ILE A 420 11.10 15.15 -13.84
N GLY A 421 10.32 15.98 -14.55
CA GLY A 421 9.32 16.84 -13.93
C GLY A 421 8.26 16.07 -13.14
N LEU A 422 7.75 14.96 -13.68
CA LEU A 422 6.83 14.07 -12.98
C LEU A 422 7.50 13.37 -11.78
N PHE A 423 8.75 12.95 -11.90
CA PHE A 423 9.49 12.32 -10.80
C PHE A 423 9.78 13.33 -9.67
N LEU A 424 9.97 14.61 -9.97
CA LEU A 424 10.03 15.68 -8.97
C LEU A 424 8.66 15.84 -8.27
N TYR A 425 7.56 15.87 -9.05
CA TYR A 425 6.20 15.93 -8.51
C TYR A 425 5.88 14.74 -7.60
N TRP A 426 6.29 13.52 -7.99
CA TRP A 426 6.12 12.31 -7.18
C TRP A 426 7.17 12.15 -6.09
N ARG A 427 8.08 13.11 -5.93
CA ARG A 427 9.13 13.10 -4.90
C ARG A 427 10.02 11.85 -4.96
N PHE A 428 10.35 11.38 -6.18
CA PHE A 428 11.22 10.21 -6.39
C PHE A 428 12.69 10.49 -6.14
N TYR A 429 13.05 11.73 -5.85
CA TYR A 429 14.41 12.15 -5.51
C TYR A 429 14.60 12.40 -4.01
N ASP A 430 13.55 12.29 -3.21
CA ASP A 430 13.61 12.52 -1.76
C ASP A 430 14.12 11.25 -1.05
N VAL A 431 15.44 11.15 -0.89
CA VAL A 431 16.13 9.97 -0.35
C VAL A 431 16.17 9.97 1.19
N PHE A 432 16.06 11.14 1.81
CA PHE A 432 16.29 11.34 3.25
C PHE A 432 15.02 11.67 4.05
N ASN A 433 13.85 11.32 3.56
CA ASN A 433 12.57 11.57 4.25
C ASN A 433 11.92 10.30 4.77
#